data_d3e1714d4c6f007431cae119d6879d57
#
_entry.id   d3e1714d4c6f007431cae119d6879d57
#
_cell.length_a   1.000
_cell.length_b   1.000
_cell.length_c   1.000
_cell.angle_alpha   90.00
_cell.angle_beta   90.00
_cell.angle_gamma   90.00
#
_symmetry.space_group_name_H-M   'P 1'
#
loop_
_entity.id
_entity.type
_entity.pdbx_description
1 polymer ?
#
loop_
_entity_poly.entity_id
_entity_poly.type
_entity_poly.pdbx_seq_one_letter_code
_entity_poly.pdbx_strand_id
1 'polypeptide(L)'
;MRTIGIDLGGTKTLAVLVEDGVVVEKAKRPTPRVGSPDDVLATMAKVATSVDPDATATAIGIGAPGPVVPGTGVLPAAPNLPGWDHDVPVADLMSERLGGRPVVVGNDVNVGTLAEHRLGAGKGVDDLLGVFAGTGVGAGLILDGQLREGPRGLAGEIGHIFVAFRDLAQQVEGLGRGELEDYAGRKALERRVEAAGAPDNEALLALRTDGRLKSKAWATAIEMNDPLARRLVDQAASALATAIASVITILDIELVVLGGGFAERLGEPFRLRVEAEVAERAFAGITAPVVRARLGDAGGAIGAALLVEDLA
;
A
#
# COMPACT_ATOMS: atom_id res chain seq x y z
N MET A 1 26.61 -1.84 -2.05
CA MET A 1 26.06 -2.84 -1.10
C MET A 1 25.03 -3.70 -1.82
N ARG A 2 24.99 -5.03 -1.58
CA ARG A 2 23.97 -5.92 -2.14
C ARG A 2 22.94 -6.28 -1.08
N THR A 3 21.66 -6.04 -1.35
CA THR A 3 20.55 -6.34 -0.44
C THR A 3 19.41 -7.03 -1.19
N ILE A 4 18.68 -7.89 -0.49
CA ILE A 4 17.42 -8.44 -1.01
C ILE A 4 16.26 -7.67 -0.39
N GLY A 5 15.31 -7.25 -1.21
CA GLY A 5 14.04 -6.74 -0.74
C GLY A 5 12.91 -7.68 -1.13
N ILE A 6 12.02 -7.99 -0.19
CA ILE A 6 10.86 -8.85 -0.39
C ILE A 6 9.59 -8.04 -0.11
N ASP A 7 8.67 -8.03 -1.07
CA ASP A 7 7.30 -7.51 -0.90
C ASP A 7 6.35 -8.69 -0.71
N LEU A 8 5.84 -8.86 0.52
CA LEU A 8 4.87 -9.89 0.90
C LEU A 8 3.44 -9.38 0.71
N GLY A 9 2.89 -9.51 -0.46
CA GLY A 9 1.47 -9.23 -0.69
C GLY A 9 0.57 -10.46 -0.46
N GLY A 10 -0.71 -10.24 -0.19
CA GLY A 10 -1.69 -11.33 0.03
C GLY A 10 -1.98 -12.22 -1.19
N THR A 11 -1.48 -11.89 -2.37
CA THR A 11 -1.68 -12.68 -3.61
C THR A 11 -0.40 -13.01 -4.35
N LYS A 12 0.63 -12.23 -4.14
CA LYS A 12 1.93 -12.36 -4.81
C LYS A 12 3.02 -11.96 -3.81
N THR A 13 4.11 -12.69 -3.81
CA THR A 13 5.37 -12.37 -3.14
C THR A 13 6.40 -12.05 -4.21
N LEU A 14 7.00 -10.87 -4.14
CA LEU A 14 8.01 -10.38 -5.07
C LEU A 14 9.33 -10.18 -4.33
N ALA A 15 10.45 -10.64 -4.89
CA ALA A 15 11.78 -10.29 -4.40
C ALA A 15 12.57 -9.55 -5.49
N VAL A 16 13.42 -8.64 -5.05
CA VAL A 16 14.44 -7.98 -5.86
C VAL A 16 15.81 -8.14 -5.21
N LEU A 17 16.85 -8.28 -6.02
CA LEU A 17 18.22 -8.04 -5.61
C LEU A 17 18.60 -6.63 -6.02
N VAL A 18 19.04 -5.84 -5.06
CA VAL A 18 19.47 -4.46 -5.26
C VAL A 18 20.98 -4.38 -5.06
N GLU A 19 21.67 -3.75 -5.97
CA GLU A 19 23.11 -3.44 -5.90
C GLU A 19 23.28 -1.93 -6.12
N ASP A 20 23.79 -1.24 -5.10
CA ASP A 20 24.03 0.22 -5.13
C ASP A 20 22.82 1.04 -5.62
N GLY A 21 21.63 0.71 -5.09
CA GLY A 21 20.36 1.35 -5.44
C GLY A 21 19.75 0.91 -6.79
N VAL A 22 20.36 -0.04 -7.50
CA VAL A 22 19.87 -0.53 -8.79
C VAL A 22 19.34 -1.97 -8.64
N VAL A 23 18.13 -2.22 -9.16
CA VAL A 23 17.57 -3.58 -9.23
C VAL A 23 18.32 -4.37 -10.31
N VAL A 24 19.06 -5.42 -9.90
CA VAL A 24 19.81 -6.29 -10.81
C VAL A 24 19.07 -7.57 -11.14
N GLU A 25 18.26 -8.10 -10.21
CA GLU A 25 17.45 -9.30 -10.41
C GLU A 25 16.07 -9.14 -9.76
N LYS A 26 15.07 -9.86 -10.30
CA LYS A 26 13.73 -9.93 -9.71
C LYS A 26 13.09 -11.29 -9.93
N ALA A 27 12.38 -11.76 -8.91
CA ALA A 27 11.59 -12.99 -8.97
C ALA A 27 10.24 -12.79 -8.26
N LYS A 28 9.21 -13.50 -8.74
CA LYS A 28 7.89 -13.45 -8.11
C LYS A 28 7.25 -14.83 -8.06
N ARG A 29 6.46 -15.07 -7.02
CA ARG A 29 5.63 -16.26 -6.86
C ARG A 29 4.26 -15.89 -6.32
N PRO A 30 3.22 -16.70 -6.59
CA PRO A 30 1.95 -16.55 -5.89
C PRO A 30 2.16 -16.75 -4.39
N THR A 31 1.58 -15.87 -3.57
CA THR A 31 1.47 -16.12 -2.13
C THR A 31 0.47 -17.24 -1.89
N PRO A 32 0.76 -18.23 -1.02
CA PRO A 32 -0.18 -19.27 -0.66
C PRO A 32 -1.52 -18.69 -0.18
N ARG A 33 -2.63 -19.26 -0.64
CA ARG A 33 -3.97 -18.82 -0.22
C ARG A 33 -4.55 -19.69 0.90
N VAL A 34 -3.97 -20.87 1.08
CA VAL A 34 -4.30 -21.86 2.11
C VAL A 34 -2.97 -22.40 2.66
N GLY A 35 -3.01 -22.90 3.90
CA GLY A 35 -1.82 -23.43 4.56
C GLY A 35 -1.52 -22.69 5.85
N SER A 36 -0.24 -22.57 6.18
CA SER A 36 0.29 -22.03 7.42
C SER A 36 1.23 -20.84 7.18
N PRO A 37 1.64 -20.11 8.22
CA PRO A 37 2.73 -19.13 8.10
C PRO A 37 4.02 -19.74 7.52
N ASP A 38 4.31 -21.00 7.82
CA ASP A 38 5.49 -21.68 7.29
C ASP A 38 5.49 -21.80 5.77
N ASP A 39 4.34 -22.05 5.14
CA ASP A 39 4.19 -22.09 3.67
C ASP A 39 4.48 -20.72 3.04
N VAL A 40 4.08 -19.64 3.71
CA VAL A 40 4.36 -18.26 3.30
C VAL A 40 5.87 -17.97 3.43
N LEU A 41 6.47 -18.29 4.58
CA LEU A 41 7.91 -18.15 4.83
C LEU A 41 8.73 -18.95 3.82
N ALA A 42 8.34 -20.19 3.53
CA ALA A 42 8.98 -21.02 2.51
C ALA A 42 8.89 -20.39 1.11
N THR A 43 7.77 -19.72 0.80
CA THR A 43 7.60 -18.99 -0.47
C THR A 43 8.52 -17.78 -0.54
N MET A 44 8.62 -16.99 0.55
CA MET A 44 9.57 -15.87 0.65
C MET A 44 11.01 -16.33 0.50
N ALA A 45 11.42 -17.42 1.17
CA ALA A 45 12.76 -17.97 1.03
C ALA A 45 13.07 -18.42 -0.41
N LYS A 46 12.09 -19.05 -1.09
CA LYS A 46 12.25 -19.46 -2.50
C LYS A 46 12.42 -18.27 -3.45
N VAL A 47 11.69 -17.17 -3.27
CA VAL A 47 11.88 -15.98 -4.14
C VAL A 47 13.20 -15.27 -3.83
N ALA A 48 13.61 -15.19 -2.56
CA ALA A 48 14.90 -14.66 -2.16
C ALA A 48 16.07 -15.44 -2.77
N THR A 49 16.06 -16.78 -2.66
CA THR A 49 17.08 -17.65 -3.29
C THR A 49 17.04 -17.56 -4.82
N SER A 50 15.88 -17.31 -5.42
CA SER A 50 15.77 -17.16 -6.89
C SER A 50 16.47 -15.91 -7.42
N VAL A 51 16.53 -14.82 -6.65
CA VAL A 51 17.22 -13.57 -7.05
C VAL A 51 18.68 -13.54 -6.62
N ASP A 52 19.08 -14.36 -5.65
CA ASP A 52 20.44 -14.41 -5.10
C ASP A 52 20.84 -15.87 -4.79
N PRO A 53 21.04 -16.71 -5.84
CA PRO A 53 21.36 -18.13 -5.66
C PRO A 53 22.70 -18.36 -5.00
N ASP A 54 23.66 -17.45 -5.17
CA ASP A 54 25.02 -17.53 -4.62
C ASP A 54 25.15 -16.90 -3.23
N ALA A 55 24.03 -16.46 -2.64
CA ALA A 55 23.96 -15.84 -1.32
C ALA A 55 24.92 -14.65 -1.12
N THR A 56 24.97 -13.77 -2.11
CA THR A 56 25.89 -12.61 -2.16
C THR A 56 25.36 -11.38 -1.42
N ALA A 57 24.05 -11.29 -1.20
CA ALA A 57 23.42 -10.21 -0.45
C ALA A 57 23.81 -10.28 1.03
N THR A 58 24.15 -9.14 1.61
CA THR A 58 24.60 -9.03 3.01
C THR A 58 23.45 -8.97 4.01
N ALA A 59 22.28 -8.52 3.57
CA ALA A 59 21.09 -8.39 4.42
C ALA A 59 19.79 -8.42 3.58
N ILE A 60 18.65 -8.58 4.27
CA ILE A 60 17.34 -8.80 3.65
C ILE A 60 16.31 -7.90 4.32
N GLY A 61 15.58 -7.14 3.53
CA GLY A 61 14.40 -6.38 3.98
C GLY A 61 13.11 -7.04 3.53
N ILE A 62 12.08 -6.97 4.34
CA ILE A 62 10.74 -7.51 4.05
C ILE A 62 9.71 -6.42 4.29
N GLY A 63 8.93 -6.08 3.25
CA GLY A 63 7.71 -5.31 3.37
C GLY A 63 6.53 -6.26 3.56
N ALA A 64 5.80 -6.13 4.67
CA ALA A 64 4.72 -7.04 5.05
C ALA A 64 3.42 -6.28 5.31
N PRO A 65 2.24 -6.89 5.07
CA PRO A 65 0.95 -6.24 5.32
C PRO A 65 0.68 -6.11 6.81
N GLY A 66 0.11 -4.98 7.22
CA GLY A 66 -0.30 -4.68 8.59
C GLY A 66 0.78 -3.96 9.42
N PRO A 67 0.42 -3.52 10.63
CA PRO A 67 1.34 -2.78 11.47
C PRO A 67 2.48 -3.68 11.96
N VAL A 68 3.71 -3.27 11.68
CA VAL A 68 4.93 -3.91 12.20
C VAL A 68 5.52 -2.97 13.24
N VAL A 69 5.74 -3.46 14.45
CA VAL A 69 6.44 -2.65 15.47
C VAL A 69 7.90 -2.54 15.09
N PRO A 70 8.43 -1.31 14.89
CA PRO A 70 9.81 -1.12 14.44
C PRO A 70 10.83 -1.85 15.30
N GLY A 71 11.81 -2.49 14.65
CA GLY A 71 12.90 -3.18 15.32
C GLY A 71 12.56 -4.55 15.95
N THR A 72 11.27 -4.98 15.95
CA THR A 72 10.91 -6.29 16.53
C THR A 72 11.09 -7.45 15.57
N GLY A 73 10.99 -7.20 14.25
CA GLY A 73 10.99 -8.26 13.24
C GLY A 73 9.78 -9.20 13.30
N VAL A 74 8.77 -8.88 14.12
CA VAL A 74 7.56 -9.67 14.32
C VAL A 74 6.44 -9.11 13.47
N LEU A 75 5.79 -9.97 12.69
CA LEU A 75 4.55 -9.64 12.00
C LEU A 75 3.37 -10.12 12.84
N PRO A 76 2.51 -9.21 13.32
CA PRO A 76 1.29 -9.56 14.04
C PRO A 76 0.31 -10.35 13.18
N ALA A 77 -0.80 -10.79 13.77
CA ALA A 77 -1.88 -11.46 13.05
C ALA A 77 -2.27 -10.71 11.78
N ALA A 78 -2.24 -11.40 10.64
CA ALA A 78 -2.48 -10.84 9.32
C ALA A 78 -3.58 -11.63 8.59
N PRO A 79 -4.85 -11.21 8.67
CA PRO A 79 -5.98 -12.00 8.16
C PRO A 79 -5.99 -12.19 6.64
N ASN A 80 -5.12 -11.50 5.91
CA ASN A 80 -4.95 -11.67 4.46
C ASN A 80 -3.94 -12.79 4.11
N LEU A 81 -3.24 -13.36 5.12
CA LEU A 81 -2.29 -14.46 4.96
C LEU A 81 -2.86 -15.75 5.60
N PRO A 82 -2.60 -16.93 5.02
CA PRO A 82 -3.18 -18.18 5.50
C PRO A 82 -2.60 -18.59 6.87
N GLY A 83 -3.46 -18.93 7.81
CA GLY A 83 -3.07 -19.38 9.16
C GLY A 83 -2.34 -18.34 10.00
N TRP A 84 -2.35 -17.06 9.59
CA TRP A 84 -1.66 -15.96 10.29
C TRP A 84 -2.56 -15.29 11.33
N ASP A 85 -2.93 -16.05 12.36
CA ASP A 85 -3.85 -15.67 13.44
C ASP A 85 -3.14 -15.27 14.74
N HIS A 86 -1.81 -15.25 14.74
CA HIS A 86 -0.95 -14.90 15.87
C HIS A 86 0.32 -14.18 15.40
N ASP A 87 1.10 -13.69 16.35
CA ASP A 87 2.38 -13.04 16.07
C ASP A 87 3.42 -14.06 15.59
N VAL A 88 4.09 -13.74 14.47
CA VAL A 88 5.13 -14.59 13.87
C VAL A 88 6.46 -13.84 13.85
N PRO A 89 7.54 -14.37 14.41
CA PRO A 89 8.88 -13.76 14.40
C PRO A 89 9.53 -13.92 13.02
N VAL A 90 9.04 -13.17 12.04
CA VAL A 90 9.42 -13.29 10.62
C VAL A 90 10.90 -13.05 10.41
N ALA A 91 11.50 -12.07 11.09
CA ALA A 91 12.91 -11.77 10.92
C ALA A 91 13.79 -12.96 11.31
N ASP A 92 13.57 -13.55 12.47
CA ASP A 92 14.36 -14.68 12.98
C ASP A 92 14.18 -15.90 12.07
N LEU A 93 12.93 -16.26 11.77
CA LEU A 93 12.60 -17.41 10.95
C LEU A 93 13.11 -17.29 9.51
N MET A 94 13.14 -16.10 8.95
CA MET A 94 13.69 -15.86 7.61
C MET A 94 15.23 -15.82 7.63
N SER A 95 15.83 -15.25 8.67
CA SER A 95 17.28 -15.27 8.88
C SER A 95 17.80 -16.72 8.91
N GLU A 96 17.16 -17.58 9.70
CA GLU A 96 17.48 -19.01 9.78
C GLU A 96 17.42 -19.70 8.40
N ARG A 97 16.33 -19.46 7.64
CA ARG A 97 16.14 -20.07 6.30
C ARG A 97 17.12 -19.57 5.25
N LEU A 98 17.67 -18.38 5.47
CA LEU A 98 18.53 -17.69 4.50
C LEU A 98 19.99 -17.57 4.96
N GLY A 99 20.46 -18.54 5.77
CA GLY A 99 21.89 -18.69 6.12
C GLY A 99 22.38 -17.73 7.20
N GLY A 100 21.51 -17.27 8.11
CA GLY A 100 21.85 -16.40 9.22
C GLY A 100 22.04 -14.94 8.85
N ARG A 101 21.65 -14.54 7.64
CA ARG A 101 21.73 -13.13 7.19
C ARG A 101 20.75 -12.26 8.00
N PRO A 102 21.14 -11.02 8.37
CA PRO A 102 20.24 -10.07 9.01
C PRO A 102 18.96 -9.85 8.20
N VAL A 103 17.81 -9.85 8.88
CA VAL A 103 16.50 -9.60 8.27
C VAL A 103 15.81 -8.49 9.02
N VAL A 104 15.24 -7.53 8.28
CA VAL A 104 14.40 -6.45 8.81
C VAL A 104 13.03 -6.53 8.20
N VAL A 105 12.01 -6.29 9.01
CA VAL A 105 10.61 -6.30 8.58
C VAL A 105 10.01 -4.91 8.79
N GLY A 106 9.39 -4.35 7.76
CA GLY A 106 8.64 -3.11 7.80
C GLY A 106 7.24 -3.29 7.19
N ASN A 107 6.38 -2.30 7.39
CA ASN A 107 5.08 -2.28 6.72
C ASN A 107 5.24 -2.08 5.21
N ASP A 108 4.42 -2.75 4.38
CA ASP A 108 4.49 -2.75 2.91
C ASP A 108 4.29 -1.35 2.30
N VAL A 109 3.41 -0.53 2.88
CA VAL A 109 3.17 0.85 2.42
C VAL A 109 4.31 1.78 2.85
N ASN A 110 4.84 1.62 4.05
CA ASN A 110 5.99 2.37 4.54
C ASN A 110 7.21 2.16 3.66
N VAL A 111 7.55 0.90 3.35
CA VAL A 111 8.69 0.62 2.45
C VAL A 111 8.42 1.10 1.02
N GLY A 112 7.18 1.01 0.53
CA GLY A 112 6.80 1.60 -0.76
C GLY A 112 6.98 3.12 -0.80
N THR A 113 6.65 3.81 0.29
CA THR A 113 6.88 5.25 0.45
C THR A 113 8.37 5.59 0.51
N LEU A 114 9.15 4.81 1.26
CA LEU A 114 10.62 4.95 1.31
C LEU A 114 11.24 4.81 -0.08
N ALA A 115 10.80 3.84 -0.87
CA ALA A 115 11.27 3.66 -2.24
C ALA A 115 10.98 4.88 -3.11
N GLU A 116 9.76 5.39 -3.09
CA GLU A 116 9.38 6.58 -3.85
C GLU A 116 10.15 7.82 -3.39
N HIS A 117 10.43 7.96 -2.10
CA HIS A 117 11.25 9.02 -1.55
C HIS A 117 12.71 8.95 -2.02
N ARG A 118 13.34 7.79 -1.95
CA ARG A 118 14.78 7.63 -2.26
C ARG A 118 15.06 7.56 -3.76
N LEU A 119 14.21 6.86 -4.54
CA LEU A 119 14.48 6.51 -5.94
C LEU A 119 13.36 6.91 -6.91
N GLY A 120 12.19 7.29 -6.42
CA GLY A 120 11.00 7.53 -7.22
C GLY A 120 10.59 8.99 -7.37
N ALA A 121 9.29 9.23 -7.23
CA ALA A 121 8.66 10.54 -7.44
C ALA A 121 8.97 11.56 -6.34
N GLY A 122 9.37 11.10 -5.14
CA GLY A 122 9.65 11.93 -3.98
C GLY A 122 11.13 12.28 -3.79
N LYS A 123 11.98 11.99 -4.76
CA LYS A 123 13.43 12.23 -4.62
C LYS A 123 13.75 13.69 -4.42
N GLY A 124 14.45 14.01 -3.31
CA GLY A 124 14.90 15.35 -2.98
C GLY A 124 13.87 16.20 -2.24
N VAL A 125 12.84 15.58 -1.67
CA VAL A 125 11.80 16.21 -0.84
C VAL A 125 11.96 15.71 0.60
N ASP A 126 11.93 16.60 1.59
CA ASP A 126 12.13 16.21 2.99
C ASP A 126 10.83 15.79 3.68
N ASP A 127 9.68 16.42 3.33
CA ASP A 127 8.38 16.13 3.95
C ASP A 127 7.39 15.62 2.90
N LEU A 128 7.16 14.29 2.91
CA LEU A 128 6.39 13.58 1.89
C LEU A 128 5.32 12.67 2.50
N LEU A 129 4.12 12.69 1.91
CA LEU A 129 3.07 11.72 2.15
C LEU A 129 2.93 10.78 0.94
N GLY A 130 3.26 9.50 1.11
CA GLY A 130 2.95 8.45 0.13
C GLY A 130 1.58 7.85 0.41
N VAL A 131 0.63 7.95 -0.51
CA VAL A 131 -0.73 7.39 -0.38
C VAL A 131 -0.93 6.30 -1.42
N PHE A 132 -1.30 5.10 -0.98
CA PHE A 132 -1.48 3.95 -1.86
C PHE A 132 -2.93 3.43 -1.77
N ALA A 133 -3.74 3.76 -2.80
CA ALA A 133 -5.09 3.26 -2.96
C ALA A 133 -5.09 1.97 -3.80
N GLY A 134 -5.37 0.86 -3.14
CA GLY A 134 -5.33 -0.49 -3.70
C GLY A 134 -6.52 -1.33 -3.25
N THR A 135 -6.27 -2.48 -2.68
CA THR A 135 -7.28 -3.33 -2.04
C THR A 135 -7.93 -2.61 -0.85
N GLY A 136 -7.12 -1.96 -0.05
CA GLY A 136 -7.44 -0.97 0.98
C GLY A 136 -6.77 0.36 0.66
N VAL A 137 -6.58 1.21 1.67
CA VAL A 137 -5.86 2.48 1.60
C VAL A 137 -4.83 2.54 2.72
N GLY A 138 -3.57 2.73 2.36
CA GLY A 138 -2.50 2.96 3.32
C GLY A 138 -1.68 4.18 2.95
N ALA A 139 -0.91 4.72 3.89
CA ALA A 139 0.08 5.73 3.62
C ALA A 139 1.36 5.50 4.42
N GLY A 140 2.44 6.09 3.92
CA GLY A 140 3.69 6.25 4.66
C GLY A 140 4.06 7.72 4.75
N LEU A 141 4.77 8.07 5.79
CA LEU A 141 5.21 9.42 6.08
C LEU A 141 6.74 9.50 6.05
N ILE A 142 7.26 10.45 5.28
CA ILE A 142 8.63 10.92 5.40
C ILE A 142 8.55 12.31 6.03
N LEU A 143 9.25 12.53 7.12
CA LEU A 143 9.38 13.84 7.78
C LEU A 143 10.84 14.09 8.10
N ASP A 144 11.34 15.27 7.78
CA ASP A 144 12.77 15.62 7.89
C ASP A 144 13.66 14.60 7.12
N GLY A 145 13.23 14.11 5.97
CA GLY A 145 13.94 13.11 5.17
C GLY A 145 13.94 11.68 5.75
N GLN A 146 13.20 11.42 6.84
CA GLN A 146 13.18 10.16 7.57
C GLN A 146 11.80 9.49 7.53
N LEU A 147 11.77 8.16 7.33
CA LEU A 147 10.54 7.39 7.45
C LEU A 147 10.02 7.44 8.89
N ARG A 148 8.74 7.77 9.04
CA ARG A 148 8.06 7.84 10.33
C ARG A 148 7.13 6.64 10.50
N GLU A 149 7.55 5.68 11.27
CA GLU A 149 6.77 4.46 11.57
C GLU A 149 5.96 4.60 12.87
N GLY A 150 6.39 5.49 13.77
CA GLY A 150 5.82 5.63 15.11
C GLY A 150 6.20 4.48 16.06
N PRO A 151 6.03 4.66 17.37
CA PRO A 151 6.50 3.69 18.37
C PRO A 151 5.75 2.34 18.35
N ARG A 152 4.62 2.26 17.66
CA ARG A 152 3.78 1.07 17.53
C ARG A 152 3.63 0.62 16.07
N GLY A 153 4.37 1.22 15.13
CA GLY A 153 4.22 0.95 13.70
C GLY A 153 2.89 1.41 13.09
N LEU A 154 2.22 2.42 13.69
CA LEU A 154 0.89 2.89 13.27
C LEU A 154 0.93 4.26 12.58
N ALA A 155 2.10 4.89 12.42
CA ALA A 155 2.17 6.12 11.66
C ALA A 155 1.86 5.83 10.18
N GLY A 156 1.05 6.70 9.57
CA GLY A 156 0.64 6.49 8.19
C GLY A 156 -0.62 5.64 7.99
N GLU A 157 -1.28 5.13 9.03
CA GLU A 157 -2.53 4.38 8.95
C GLU A 157 -3.72 5.29 8.53
N ILE A 158 -3.54 6.03 7.42
CA ILE A 158 -4.49 7.03 6.91
C ILE A 158 -5.85 6.43 6.53
N GLY A 159 -5.87 5.15 6.15
CA GLY A 159 -7.09 4.43 5.82
C GLY A 159 -8.12 4.42 6.94
N HIS A 160 -7.66 4.53 8.19
CA HIS A 160 -8.46 4.46 9.41
C HIS A 160 -8.84 5.82 9.99
N ILE A 161 -8.46 6.93 9.36
CA ILE A 161 -8.96 8.25 9.79
C ILE A 161 -10.40 8.45 9.31
N PHE A 162 -11.20 9.15 10.12
CA PHE A 162 -12.58 9.47 9.78
C PHE A 162 -12.62 10.66 8.82
N VAL A 163 -13.20 10.46 7.63
CA VAL A 163 -13.37 11.49 6.59
C VAL A 163 -14.84 11.92 6.45
N ALA A 164 -15.76 11.19 7.10
CA ALA A 164 -17.16 11.52 7.14
C ALA A 164 -17.71 11.34 8.56
N PHE A 165 -18.37 12.38 9.06
CA PHE A 165 -19.16 12.29 10.29
C PHE A 165 -20.44 11.51 9.99
N ARG A 166 -20.67 10.42 10.72
CA ARG A 166 -21.92 9.68 10.67
C ARG A 166 -22.49 9.61 12.08
N ASP A 167 -23.76 9.96 12.22
CA ASP A 167 -24.51 9.64 13.42
C ASP A 167 -24.53 8.10 13.56
N LEU A 168 -24.25 7.58 14.77
CA LEU A 168 -24.30 6.14 15.06
C LEU A 168 -25.63 5.50 14.67
N ALA A 169 -26.73 6.28 14.70
CA ALA A 169 -28.05 5.85 14.25
C ALA A 169 -28.18 5.71 12.71
N GLN A 170 -27.26 6.29 11.94
CA GLN A 170 -27.28 6.27 10.47
C GLN A 170 -26.24 5.31 9.85
N GLN A 171 -25.64 4.44 10.66
CA GLN A 171 -24.78 3.37 10.15
C GLN A 171 -25.61 2.43 9.28
N VAL A 172 -25.50 2.59 7.97
CA VAL A 172 -26.08 1.63 7.02
C VAL A 172 -25.19 0.39 7.04
N GLU A 173 -25.81 -0.74 7.27
CA GLU A 173 -25.12 -2.04 7.29
C GLU A 173 -24.28 -2.24 6.02
N GLY A 174 -22.99 -2.57 6.17
CA GLY A 174 -22.06 -2.78 5.04
C GLY A 174 -21.36 -1.53 4.50
N LEU A 175 -21.66 -0.30 4.98
CA LEU A 175 -21.02 0.93 4.50
C LEU A 175 -19.86 1.43 5.39
N GLY A 176 -19.47 0.66 6.41
CA GLY A 176 -18.35 0.99 7.28
C GLY A 176 -18.65 2.11 8.28
N ARG A 177 -17.59 2.60 8.94
CA ARG A 177 -17.66 3.58 10.04
C ARG A 177 -17.49 5.03 9.60
N GLY A 178 -17.19 5.30 8.34
CA GLY A 178 -16.84 6.62 7.82
C GLY A 178 -15.35 6.87 7.73
N GLU A 179 -14.56 5.81 7.80
CA GLU A 179 -13.11 5.82 7.60
C GLU A 179 -12.76 6.04 6.12
N LEU A 180 -11.58 6.55 5.84
CA LEU A 180 -11.13 6.78 4.45
C LEU A 180 -11.20 5.49 3.61
N GLU A 181 -10.79 4.35 4.17
CA GLU A 181 -10.82 3.08 3.45
C GLU A 181 -12.24 2.64 3.07
N ASP A 182 -13.27 3.04 3.80
CA ASP A 182 -14.68 2.77 3.45
C ASP A 182 -15.10 3.46 2.14
N TYR A 183 -14.40 4.51 1.73
CA TYR A 183 -14.70 5.29 0.52
C TYR A 183 -13.72 5.02 -0.62
N ALA A 184 -12.45 4.77 -0.32
CA ALA A 184 -11.39 4.70 -1.33
C ALA A 184 -10.70 3.33 -1.43
N GLY A 185 -10.96 2.40 -0.50
CA GLY A 185 -10.50 1.03 -0.59
C GLY A 185 -11.33 0.22 -1.59
N ARG A 186 -10.68 -0.49 -2.52
CA ARG A 186 -11.37 -1.26 -3.57
C ARG A 186 -12.34 -2.31 -3.00
N LYS A 187 -11.99 -2.98 -1.90
CA LYS A 187 -12.90 -3.93 -1.22
C LYS A 187 -14.16 -3.23 -0.69
N ALA A 188 -14.02 -2.04 -0.14
CA ALA A 188 -15.15 -1.26 0.35
C ALA A 188 -16.02 -0.76 -0.80
N LEU A 189 -15.41 -0.27 -1.89
CA LEU A 189 -16.13 0.10 -3.10
C LEU A 189 -16.92 -1.06 -3.68
N GLU A 190 -16.37 -2.28 -3.68
CA GLU A 190 -17.08 -3.49 -4.13
C GLU A 190 -18.33 -3.77 -3.28
N ARG A 191 -18.24 -3.68 -1.94
CA ARG A 191 -19.42 -3.80 -1.06
C ARG A 191 -20.47 -2.73 -1.35
N ARG A 192 -20.04 -1.50 -1.67
CA ARG A 192 -20.96 -0.40 -2.01
C ARG A 192 -21.66 -0.60 -3.36
N VAL A 193 -21.02 -1.27 -4.32
CA VAL A 193 -21.66 -1.71 -5.57
C VAL A 193 -22.73 -2.76 -5.26
N GLU A 194 -22.43 -3.71 -4.40
CA GLU A 194 -23.42 -4.73 -4.00
C GLU A 194 -24.62 -4.11 -3.28
N ALA A 195 -24.38 -3.15 -2.39
CA ALA A 195 -25.42 -2.44 -1.64
C ALA A 195 -26.32 -1.52 -2.52
N ALA A 196 -25.84 -1.09 -3.68
CA ALA A 196 -26.63 -0.26 -4.60
C ALA A 196 -27.83 -1.04 -5.20
N GLY A 197 -27.72 -2.37 -5.33
CA GLY A 197 -28.78 -3.20 -5.87
C GLY A 197 -29.02 -3.05 -7.37
N ALA A 198 -29.87 -3.95 -7.92
CA ALA A 198 -30.27 -3.89 -9.32
C ALA A 198 -31.39 -2.82 -9.52
N PRO A 199 -31.47 -2.17 -10.69
CA PRO A 199 -30.60 -2.37 -11.87
C PRO A 199 -29.27 -1.59 -11.82
N ASP A 200 -29.06 -0.74 -10.82
CA ASP A 200 -27.97 0.24 -10.80
C ASP A 200 -26.55 -0.38 -10.83
N ASN A 201 -26.42 -1.60 -10.31
CA ASN A 201 -25.11 -2.27 -10.21
C ASN A 201 -24.85 -3.34 -11.29
N GLU A 202 -25.83 -3.70 -12.12
CA GLU A 202 -25.75 -4.83 -13.06
C GLU A 202 -24.58 -4.71 -14.03
N ALA A 203 -24.42 -3.55 -14.67
CA ALA A 203 -23.37 -3.32 -15.65
C ALA A 203 -21.97 -3.44 -15.02
N LEU A 204 -21.79 -2.88 -13.82
CA LEU A 204 -20.52 -2.94 -13.10
C LEU A 204 -20.22 -4.37 -12.59
N LEU A 205 -21.22 -5.07 -12.07
CA LEU A 205 -21.07 -6.46 -11.64
C LEU A 205 -20.73 -7.43 -12.77
N ALA A 206 -21.18 -7.14 -14.01
CA ALA A 206 -20.83 -7.91 -15.20
C ALA A 206 -19.33 -7.87 -15.54
N LEU A 207 -18.59 -6.88 -15.02
CA LEU A 207 -17.13 -6.74 -15.20
C LEU A 207 -16.31 -7.53 -14.15
N ARG A 208 -16.95 -8.30 -13.28
CA ARG A 208 -16.26 -9.13 -12.29
C ARG A 208 -15.38 -10.18 -12.95
N THR A 209 -14.22 -10.42 -12.37
CA THR A 209 -13.32 -11.51 -12.73
C THR A 209 -12.99 -12.31 -11.46
N ASP A 210 -13.19 -13.62 -11.49
CA ASP A 210 -13.06 -14.51 -10.33
C ASP A 210 -13.92 -14.03 -9.13
N GLY A 211 -15.14 -13.57 -9.41
CA GLY A 211 -16.08 -13.06 -8.42
C GLY A 211 -15.77 -11.71 -7.82
N ARG A 212 -14.77 -10.98 -8.33
CA ARG A 212 -14.29 -9.69 -7.78
C ARG A 212 -14.23 -8.56 -8.82
N LEU A 213 -14.50 -7.35 -8.37
CA LEU A 213 -14.24 -6.13 -9.13
C LEU A 213 -12.78 -5.72 -8.96
N LYS A 214 -11.90 -6.26 -9.83
CA LYS A 214 -10.49 -5.87 -9.87
C LYS A 214 -10.33 -4.43 -10.38
N SER A 215 -9.18 -3.79 -10.13
CA SER A 215 -8.93 -2.39 -10.55
C SER A 215 -9.20 -2.15 -12.05
N LYS A 216 -8.97 -3.15 -12.91
CA LYS A 216 -9.30 -3.07 -14.35
C LYS A 216 -10.80 -2.87 -14.60
N ALA A 217 -11.67 -3.53 -13.83
CA ALA A 217 -13.11 -3.39 -13.99
C ALA A 217 -13.58 -1.95 -13.74
N TRP A 218 -13.02 -1.28 -12.75
CA TRP A 218 -13.30 0.11 -12.45
C TRP A 218 -12.91 1.05 -13.60
N ALA A 219 -11.70 0.90 -14.16
CA ALA A 219 -11.27 1.71 -15.31
C ALA A 219 -12.19 1.49 -16.51
N THR A 220 -12.52 0.21 -16.81
CA THR A 220 -13.45 -0.11 -17.91
C THR A 220 -14.84 0.50 -17.67
N ALA A 221 -15.39 0.43 -16.46
CA ALA A 221 -16.68 1.04 -16.14
C ALA A 221 -16.67 2.58 -16.31
N ILE A 222 -15.58 3.24 -15.93
CA ILE A 222 -15.41 4.68 -16.16
C ILE A 222 -15.38 5.00 -17.67
N GLU A 223 -14.65 4.22 -18.47
CA GLU A 223 -14.62 4.34 -19.93
C GLU A 223 -16.01 4.14 -20.56
N MET A 224 -16.81 3.21 -20.03
CA MET A 224 -18.19 2.96 -20.45
C MET A 224 -19.18 4.03 -19.94
N ASN A 225 -18.72 5.01 -19.16
CA ASN A 225 -19.54 6.05 -18.53
C ASN A 225 -20.59 5.49 -17.55
N ASP A 226 -20.30 4.39 -16.86
CA ASP A 226 -21.18 3.81 -15.85
C ASP A 226 -21.45 4.83 -14.73
N PRO A 227 -22.72 5.19 -14.45
CA PRO A 227 -23.02 6.28 -13.49
C PRO A 227 -22.70 5.88 -12.05
N LEU A 228 -22.83 4.60 -11.67
CA LEU A 228 -22.50 4.13 -10.33
C LEU A 228 -20.98 4.16 -10.12
N ALA A 229 -20.21 3.64 -11.09
CA ALA A 229 -18.76 3.67 -11.02
C ALA A 229 -18.23 5.10 -10.90
N ARG A 230 -18.73 6.04 -11.73
CA ARG A 230 -18.36 7.46 -11.66
C ARG A 230 -18.62 8.06 -10.29
N ARG A 231 -19.85 7.89 -9.79
CA ARG A 231 -20.22 8.39 -8.45
C ARG A 231 -19.31 7.85 -7.36
N LEU A 232 -18.99 6.54 -7.37
CA LEU A 232 -18.15 5.91 -6.36
C LEU A 232 -16.69 6.33 -6.48
N VAL A 233 -16.17 6.49 -7.69
CA VAL A 233 -14.80 6.97 -7.94
C VAL A 233 -14.65 8.45 -7.56
N ASP A 234 -15.64 9.29 -7.85
CA ASP A 234 -15.67 10.70 -7.41
C ASP A 234 -15.67 10.80 -5.89
N GLN A 235 -16.48 9.98 -5.20
CA GLN A 235 -16.49 9.93 -3.74
C GLN A 235 -15.16 9.44 -3.16
N ALA A 236 -14.49 8.48 -3.83
CA ALA A 236 -13.16 8.03 -3.44
C ALA A 236 -12.12 9.14 -3.56
N ALA A 237 -12.15 9.91 -4.66
CA ALA A 237 -11.26 11.06 -4.85
C ALA A 237 -11.48 12.13 -3.78
N SER A 238 -12.75 12.44 -3.47
CA SER A 238 -13.11 13.42 -2.45
C SER A 238 -12.69 13.00 -1.04
N ALA A 239 -12.85 11.71 -0.70
CA ALA A 239 -12.41 11.17 0.57
C ALA A 239 -10.88 11.21 0.72
N LEU A 240 -10.14 10.80 -0.33
CA LEU A 240 -8.68 10.90 -0.38
C LEU A 240 -8.23 12.35 -0.19
N ALA A 241 -8.84 13.29 -0.93
CA ALA A 241 -8.50 14.70 -0.84
C ALA A 241 -8.75 15.27 0.56
N THR A 242 -9.84 14.87 1.23
CA THR A 242 -10.13 15.29 2.60
C THR A 242 -9.05 14.80 3.58
N ALA A 243 -8.65 13.55 3.46
CA ALA A 243 -7.59 12.98 4.29
C ALA A 243 -6.23 13.66 4.02
N ILE A 244 -5.86 13.79 2.75
CA ILE A 244 -4.59 14.41 2.32
C ILE A 244 -4.51 15.87 2.78
N ALA A 245 -5.57 16.67 2.56
CA ALA A 245 -5.60 18.08 3.00
C ALA A 245 -5.49 18.20 4.53
N SER A 246 -6.07 17.27 5.28
CA SER A 246 -5.93 17.23 6.74
C SER A 246 -4.48 16.96 7.16
N VAL A 247 -3.80 16.02 6.50
CA VAL A 247 -2.39 15.70 6.78
C VAL A 247 -1.48 16.88 6.40
N ILE A 248 -1.70 17.51 5.23
CA ILE A 248 -0.97 18.72 4.83
C ILE A 248 -1.14 19.81 5.91
N THR A 249 -2.37 20.05 6.38
CA THR A 249 -2.65 21.08 7.40
C THR A 249 -1.94 20.83 8.73
N ILE A 250 -1.77 19.55 9.12
CA ILE A 250 -1.18 19.18 10.42
C ILE A 250 0.35 19.10 10.35
N LEU A 251 0.91 18.62 9.23
CA LEU A 251 2.31 18.24 9.10
C LEU A 251 3.09 19.10 8.10
N ASP A 252 2.43 20.01 7.39
CA ASP A 252 3.04 20.90 6.37
C ASP A 252 3.81 20.13 5.27
N ILE A 253 3.16 19.09 4.74
CA ILE A 253 3.73 18.20 3.73
C ILE A 253 4.01 18.94 2.42
N GLU A 254 5.19 18.75 1.85
CA GLU A 254 5.64 19.40 0.60
C GLU A 254 5.17 18.68 -0.66
N LEU A 255 5.03 17.35 -0.60
CA LEU A 255 4.68 16.50 -1.75
C LEU A 255 3.81 15.31 -1.34
N VAL A 256 2.79 15.02 -2.16
CA VAL A 256 2.00 13.78 -2.04
C VAL A 256 2.31 12.87 -3.22
N VAL A 257 2.72 11.63 -2.94
CA VAL A 257 2.89 10.58 -3.95
C VAL A 257 1.68 9.68 -3.91
N LEU A 258 0.89 9.64 -4.99
CA LEU A 258 -0.30 8.81 -5.12
C LEU A 258 0.01 7.55 -5.95
N GLY A 259 -0.11 6.40 -5.33
CA GLY A 259 0.13 5.08 -5.91
C GLY A 259 -0.96 4.08 -5.57
N GLY A 260 -0.63 2.80 -5.75
CA GLY A 260 -1.53 1.68 -5.50
C GLY A 260 -2.38 1.30 -6.72
N GLY A 261 -2.63 0.02 -6.86
CA GLY A 261 -3.18 -0.55 -8.10
C GLY A 261 -4.59 -0.05 -8.49
N PHE A 262 -5.35 0.56 -7.59
CA PHE A 262 -6.62 1.22 -7.91
C PHE A 262 -6.36 2.60 -8.53
N ALA A 263 -5.60 3.45 -7.86
CA ALA A 263 -5.27 4.79 -8.35
C ALA A 263 -4.47 4.74 -9.66
N GLU A 264 -3.48 3.85 -9.76
CA GLU A 264 -2.68 3.67 -10.97
C GLU A 264 -3.52 3.27 -12.19
N ARG A 265 -4.51 2.41 -11.99
CA ARG A 265 -5.39 1.95 -13.06
C ARG A 265 -6.36 3.01 -13.54
N LEU A 266 -6.86 3.86 -12.65
CA LEU A 266 -7.68 5.03 -12.99
C LEU A 266 -6.86 6.14 -13.65
N GLY A 267 -5.56 6.17 -13.38
CA GLY A 267 -4.58 6.97 -14.12
C GLY A 267 -4.61 8.47 -13.82
N GLU A 268 -4.14 9.24 -14.79
CA GLU A 268 -3.95 10.69 -14.65
C GLU A 268 -5.25 11.46 -14.36
N PRO A 269 -6.39 11.14 -14.97
CA PRO A 269 -7.64 11.82 -14.64
C PRO A 269 -8.02 11.72 -13.16
N PHE A 270 -7.80 10.57 -12.54
CA PHE A 270 -8.07 10.37 -11.11
C PHE A 270 -7.10 11.16 -10.23
N ARG A 271 -5.81 11.14 -10.56
CA ARG A 271 -4.79 11.94 -9.85
C ARG A 271 -5.13 13.43 -9.89
N LEU A 272 -5.42 13.96 -11.09
CA LEU A 272 -5.80 15.38 -11.27
C LEU A 272 -7.06 15.73 -10.48
N ARG A 273 -8.03 14.82 -10.41
CA ARG A 273 -9.23 15.02 -9.61
C ARG A 273 -8.91 15.11 -8.12
N VAL A 274 -8.08 14.19 -7.61
CA VAL A 274 -7.63 14.24 -6.20
C VAL A 274 -6.88 15.54 -5.91
N GLU A 275 -5.94 15.94 -6.77
CA GLU A 275 -5.16 17.17 -6.62
C GLU A 275 -6.05 18.42 -6.58
N ALA A 276 -7.00 18.53 -7.51
CA ALA A 276 -7.95 19.67 -7.55
C ALA A 276 -8.78 19.74 -6.27
N GLU A 277 -9.28 18.61 -5.78
CA GLU A 277 -10.07 18.57 -4.54
C GLU A 277 -9.23 18.79 -3.28
N VAL A 278 -7.93 18.45 -3.28
CA VAL A 278 -6.98 18.85 -2.22
C VAL A 278 -6.84 20.36 -2.20
N ALA A 279 -6.66 21.00 -3.36
CA ALA A 279 -6.54 22.46 -3.47
C ALA A 279 -7.80 23.19 -3.00
N GLU A 280 -9.00 22.65 -3.27
CA GLU A 280 -10.27 23.20 -2.78
C GLU A 280 -10.40 23.18 -1.24
N ARG A 281 -9.71 22.23 -0.57
CA ARG A 281 -9.73 22.06 0.89
C ARG A 281 -8.53 22.71 1.59
N ALA A 282 -7.63 23.32 0.82
CA ALA A 282 -6.38 23.88 1.32
C ALA A 282 -6.61 24.98 2.36
N PHE A 283 -6.01 24.83 3.53
CA PHE A 283 -6.00 25.89 4.55
C PHE A 283 -5.09 27.05 4.09
N ALA A 284 -5.60 28.27 4.14
CA ALA A 284 -4.90 29.47 3.74
C ALA A 284 -4.30 29.44 2.30
N GLY A 285 -4.84 28.59 1.43
CA GLY A 285 -4.30 28.40 0.07
C GLY A 285 -3.00 27.57 0.00
N ILE A 286 -2.56 27.01 1.12
CA ILE A 286 -1.37 26.15 1.17
C ILE A 286 -1.76 24.74 0.74
N THR A 287 -1.11 24.24 -0.31
CA THR A 287 -1.35 22.89 -0.85
C THR A 287 -0.03 22.25 -1.26
N ALA A 288 0.00 20.94 -1.37
CA ALA A 288 1.12 20.16 -1.90
C ALA A 288 0.74 19.56 -3.26
N PRO A 289 1.66 19.50 -4.23
CA PRO A 289 1.43 18.77 -5.47
C PRO A 289 1.11 17.30 -5.20
N VAL A 290 0.18 16.73 -5.97
CA VAL A 290 -0.10 15.30 -5.95
C VAL A 290 0.50 14.69 -7.21
N VAL A 291 1.52 13.84 -7.07
CA VAL A 291 2.20 13.19 -8.18
C VAL A 291 1.96 11.69 -8.19
N ARG A 292 2.14 11.03 -9.35
CA ARG A 292 2.02 9.58 -9.43
C ARG A 292 3.28 8.88 -8.92
N ALA A 293 3.08 7.77 -8.22
CA ALA A 293 4.16 6.83 -7.93
C ALA A 293 4.86 6.36 -9.23
N ARG A 294 6.18 6.19 -9.21
CA ARG A 294 7.00 5.87 -10.38
C ARG A 294 7.52 4.44 -10.39
N LEU A 295 7.66 3.80 -9.24
CA LEU A 295 8.33 2.49 -9.10
C LEU A 295 7.37 1.31 -9.31
N GLY A 296 6.04 1.58 -9.36
CA GLY A 296 5.01 0.61 -9.66
C GLY A 296 5.10 -0.66 -8.81
N ASP A 297 4.89 -1.82 -9.45
CA ASP A 297 4.83 -3.14 -8.82
C ASP A 297 6.09 -3.54 -8.03
N ALA A 298 7.24 -2.93 -8.28
CA ALA A 298 8.51 -3.26 -7.63
C ALA A 298 8.82 -2.32 -6.43
N GLY A 299 8.07 -1.23 -6.27
CA GLY A 299 8.34 -0.21 -5.24
C GLY A 299 8.43 -0.78 -3.83
N GLY A 300 7.48 -1.67 -3.44
CA GLY A 300 7.50 -2.31 -2.12
C GLY A 300 8.77 -3.14 -1.88
N ALA A 301 9.17 -3.97 -2.84
CA ALA A 301 10.38 -4.78 -2.71
C ALA A 301 11.66 -3.92 -2.74
N ILE A 302 11.71 -2.87 -3.59
CA ILE A 302 12.83 -1.92 -3.60
C ILE A 302 12.96 -1.24 -2.24
N GLY A 303 11.87 -0.73 -1.70
CA GLY A 303 11.85 -0.06 -0.40
C GLY A 303 12.22 -0.97 0.75
N ALA A 304 11.81 -2.23 0.70
CA ALA A 304 12.24 -3.24 1.66
C ALA A 304 13.77 -3.43 1.62
N ALA A 305 14.39 -3.47 0.43
CA ALA A 305 15.84 -3.52 0.30
C ALA A 305 16.53 -2.27 0.89
N LEU A 306 15.95 -1.07 0.68
CA LEU A 306 16.47 0.20 1.21
C LEU A 306 16.34 0.30 2.74
N LEU A 307 15.28 -0.30 3.33
CA LEU A 307 15.09 -0.31 4.77
C LEU A 307 16.29 -0.91 5.53
N VAL A 308 17.01 -1.83 4.91
CA VAL A 308 18.22 -2.44 5.48
C VAL A 308 19.42 -1.49 5.42
N GLU A 309 19.49 -0.63 4.42
CA GLU A 309 20.59 0.32 4.25
C GLU A 309 20.58 1.41 5.31
N ASP A 310 19.41 1.79 5.81
CA ASP A 310 19.25 2.78 6.87
C ASP A 310 19.68 2.26 8.28
N LEU A 311 20.00 0.95 8.41
CA LEU A 311 20.46 0.34 9.65
C LEU A 311 21.97 0.08 9.70
N ALA A 312 22.68 0.31 8.62
CA ALA A 312 24.13 0.11 8.49
C ALA A 312 24.90 1.42 8.70
#